data_b6511c44ed7c73695ae9b911b168ae3e
#
_entry.id   b6511c44ed7c73695ae9b911b168ae3e
#
_cell.length_a   1.000
_cell.length_b   1.000
_cell.length_c   1.000
_cell.angle_alpha   90.00
_cell.angle_beta   90.00
_cell.angle_gamma   90.00
#
_symmetry.space_group_name_H-M   'P 1'
#
loop_
_entity.id
_entity.type
_entity.pdbx_description
1 polymer ?
#
loop_
_entity_poly.entity_id
_entity_poly.type
_entity_poly.pdbx_seq_one_letter_code
_entity_poly.pdbx_strand_id
1 'polypeptide(L)'
;KQFFTKLNVSSKSNFKKIIFVGQLQKTVMKTISFSQIDKAKFFRILNKRVNGYFKEHNVKSTGNWKQYTKAVLMFSIFLVPFILILTVSMPQWLMPILMVITGIGMAGVGMNVMHDSNHESFSSKKWVNKLMGSSIYILAGNVYNWKVQHNVLHHTFTNVKDHDEDI
;
A
#
# COMPACT_ATOMS: atom_id res chain seq x y z
N LYS A 1 0.26 15.72 18.87
CA LYS A 1 0.41 15.61 20.35
C LYS A 1 -0.98 15.46 20.99
N GLN A 2 -1.66 14.33 20.85
CA GLN A 2 -2.83 13.94 21.69
C GLN A 2 -3.42 12.59 21.24
N PHE A 3 -2.62 11.51 21.27
CA PHE A 3 -3.17 10.17 21.06
C PHE A 3 -2.53 9.08 21.95
N PHE A 4 -1.81 9.49 23.00
CA PHE A 4 -1.14 8.56 23.93
C PHE A 4 -1.68 8.56 25.34
N THR A 5 -2.92 8.94 25.56
CA THR A 5 -3.51 8.92 26.90
C THR A 5 -4.79 8.10 26.91
N LYS A 6 -4.67 6.76 26.92
CA LYS A 6 -5.53 5.78 27.59
C LYS A 6 -5.28 4.36 27.04
N LEU A 7 -4.10 3.83 27.33
CA LEU A 7 -3.92 2.39 27.41
C LEU A 7 -3.47 2.09 28.84
N ASN A 8 -4.41 1.64 29.65
CA ASN A 8 -4.15 1.12 30.97
C ASN A 8 -3.44 -0.22 30.80
N VAL A 9 -2.11 -0.19 30.70
CA VAL A 9 -1.28 -1.37 30.51
C VAL A 9 -0.95 -1.95 31.87
N SER A 10 -1.79 -2.82 32.33
CA SER A 10 -1.47 -3.77 33.41
C SER A 10 -0.48 -4.81 32.87
N SER A 11 0.77 -4.49 32.74
CA SER A 11 1.91 -5.39 32.89
C SER A 11 3.22 -4.72 32.45
N LYS A 12 4.09 -4.45 33.41
CA LYS A 12 5.49 -4.01 33.18
C LYS A 12 6.27 -4.94 32.20
N SER A 13 5.82 -6.19 32.03
CA SER A 13 6.43 -7.16 31.13
C SER A 13 6.14 -6.83 29.63
N ASN A 14 4.92 -6.42 29.29
CA ASN A 14 4.54 -6.06 27.93
C ASN A 14 5.19 -4.73 27.48
N PHE A 15 5.36 -3.80 28.40
CA PHE A 15 6.05 -2.53 28.10
C PHE A 15 7.54 -2.76 27.81
N LYS A 16 8.21 -3.65 28.57
CA LYS A 16 9.60 -4.05 28.29
C LYS A 16 9.74 -4.74 26.93
N LYS A 17 8.76 -5.57 26.54
CA LYS A 17 8.75 -6.27 25.25
C LYS A 17 8.59 -5.31 24.08
N ILE A 18 7.72 -4.29 24.21
CA ILE A 18 7.51 -3.24 23.19
C ILE A 18 8.77 -2.36 23.06
N ILE A 19 9.42 -1.99 24.16
CA ILE A 19 10.67 -1.24 24.13
C ILE A 19 11.81 -2.09 23.53
N PHE A 20 11.87 -3.38 23.85
CA PHE A 20 12.88 -4.28 23.29
C PHE A 20 12.73 -4.47 21.77
N VAL A 21 11.51 -4.65 21.28
CA VAL A 21 11.22 -4.71 19.84
C VAL A 21 11.55 -3.37 19.17
N GLY A 22 11.20 -2.24 19.77
CA GLY A 22 11.54 -0.92 19.26
C GLY A 22 13.05 -0.62 19.26
N GLN A 23 13.80 -1.16 20.22
CA GLN A 23 15.26 -1.07 20.27
C GLN A 23 15.92 -2.01 19.25
N LEU A 24 15.41 -3.21 19.05
CA LEU A 24 15.87 -4.14 18.01
C LEU A 24 15.65 -3.52 16.62
N GLN A 25 14.49 -2.95 16.32
CA GLN A 25 14.26 -2.21 15.07
C GLN A 25 15.21 -1.03 14.89
N LYS A 26 15.48 -0.25 15.94
CA LYS A 26 16.48 0.83 15.90
C LYS A 26 17.90 0.32 15.66
N THR A 27 18.26 -0.83 16.23
CA THR A 27 19.60 -1.42 16.10
C THR A 27 19.81 -2.00 14.70
N VAL A 28 18.79 -2.67 14.13
CA VAL A 28 18.82 -3.20 12.75
C VAL A 28 18.87 -2.07 11.72
N MET A 29 18.07 -1.01 11.90
CA MET A 29 18.06 0.13 10.97
C MET A 29 19.36 0.97 10.98
N LYS A 30 20.19 0.84 12.01
CA LYS A 30 21.42 1.64 12.16
C LYS A 30 22.61 1.09 11.39
N THR A 31 22.53 -0.13 10.86
CA THR A 31 23.67 -0.83 10.22
C THR A 31 23.80 -0.61 8.72
N ILE A 32 22.73 -0.14 8.02
CA ILE A 32 22.81 0.13 6.58
C ILE A 32 22.80 1.63 6.33
N SER A 33 23.92 2.14 5.82
CA SER A 33 24.05 3.52 5.36
C SER A 33 24.34 3.52 3.86
N PHE A 34 23.49 4.19 3.10
CA PHE A 34 23.73 4.39 1.67
C PHE A 34 24.67 5.58 1.46
N SER A 35 25.67 5.41 0.58
CA SER A 35 26.59 6.49 0.22
C SER A 35 25.84 7.70 -0.32
N GLN A 36 26.16 8.89 0.21
CA GLN A 36 25.56 10.16 -0.22
C GLN A 36 26.26 10.76 -1.47
N ILE A 37 27.30 10.11 -1.96
CA ILE A 37 28.09 10.60 -3.10
C ILE A 37 27.19 10.59 -4.35
N ASP A 38 27.01 11.76 -4.95
CA ASP A 38 26.30 12.02 -6.21
C ASP A 38 24.76 11.86 -6.24
N LYS A 39 24.14 11.27 -5.22
CA LYS A 39 22.69 11.02 -5.20
C LYS A 39 21.84 12.30 -5.25
N ALA A 40 22.25 13.36 -4.57
CA ALA A 40 21.51 14.62 -4.52
C ALA A 40 21.40 15.31 -5.89
N LYS A 41 22.40 15.17 -6.76
CA LYS A 41 22.37 15.74 -8.11
C LYS A 41 21.45 14.95 -9.03
N PHE A 42 21.57 13.62 -9.08
CA PHE A 42 20.73 12.76 -9.91
C PHE A 42 19.26 12.92 -9.55
N PHE A 43 18.91 12.76 -8.29
CA PHE A 43 17.51 12.82 -7.83
C PHE A 43 16.91 14.22 -8.03
N ARG A 44 17.68 15.26 -7.80
CA ARG A 44 17.25 16.65 -8.05
C ARG A 44 17.00 16.91 -9.55
N ILE A 45 17.88 16.42 -10.43
CA ILE A 45 17.71 16.58 -11.88
C ILE A 45 16.52 15.78 -12.36
N LEU A 46 16.37 14.52 -11.91
CA LEU A 46 15.24 13.68 -12.24
C LEU A 46 13.91 14.34 -11.83
N ASN A 47 13.78 14.76 -10.58
CA ASN A 47 12.58 15.45 -10.10
C ASN A 47 12.28 16.73 -10.87
N LYS A 48 13.31 17.52 -11.21
CA LYS A 48 13.13 18.72 -12.01
C LYS A 48 12.57 18.38 -13.40
N ARG A 49 13.08 17.35 -14.07
CA ARG A 49 12.62 16.91 -15.40
C ARG A 49 11.20 16.36 -15.33
N VAL A 50 10.90 15.49 -14.36
CA VAL A 50 9.56 14.91 -14.18
C VAL A 50 8.52 16.00 -13.89
N ASN A 51 8.81 16.90 -12.95
CA ASN A 51 7.91 18.01 -12.63
C ASN A 51 7.77 18.99 -13.81
N GLY A 52 8.85 19.20 -14.58
CA GLY A 52 8.84 19.98 -15.80
C GLY A 52 7.89 19.39 -16.83
N TYR A 53 7.97 18.08 -17.08
CA TYR A 53 7.10 17.37 -17.99
C TYR A 53 5.60 17.53 -17.63
N PHE A 54 5.25 17.28 -16.37
CA PHE A 54 3.85 17.46 -15.92
C PHE A 54 3.34 18.89 -16.14
N LYS A 55 4.21 19.88 -15.87
CA LYS A 55 3.86 21.30 -16.02
C LYS A 55 3.75 21.69 -17.48
N GLU A 56 4.67 21.28 -18.34
CA GLU A 56 4.69 21.57 -19.77
C GLU A 56 3.50 20.98 -20.50
N HIS A 57 3.13 19.74 -20.15
CA HIS A 57 2.01 19.04 -20.80
C HIS A 57 0.66 19.29 -20.11
N ASN A 58 0.63 20.14 -19.06
CA ASN A 58 -0.57 20.41 -18.26
C ASN A 58 -1.28 19.13 -17.76
N VAL A 59 -0.49 18.12 -17.37
CA VAL A 59 -0.97 16.82 -16.89
C VAL A 59 -0.77 16.76 -15.38
N LYS A 60 -1.77 16.24 -14.66
CA LYS A 60 -1.67 16.01 -13.21
C LYS A 60 -0.81 14.78 -12.92
N SER A 61 -0.02 14.83 -11.85
CA SER A 61 0.77 13.70 -11.35
C SER A 61 -0.08 12.65 -10.61
N THR A 62 -1.37 12.91 -10.39
CA THR A 62 -2.32 11.99 -9.79
C THR A 62 -3.26 11.38 -10.83
N GLY A 63 -3.94 10.30 -10.44
CA GLY A 63 -4.88 9.60 -11.30
C GLY A 63 -5.96 10.49 -11.90
N ASN A 64 -6.35 10.18 -13.12
CA ASN A 64 -7.41 10.84 -13.87
C ASN A 64 -8.67 9.96 -13.94
N TRP A 65 -9.68 10.34 -14.77
CA TRP A 65 -10.92 9.59 -14.89
C TRP A 65 -10.72 8.11 -15.27
N LYS A 66 -9.68 7.77 -16.07
CA LYS A 66 -9.35 6.38 -16.43
C LYS A 66 -8.98 5.55 -15.18
N GLN A 67 -8.31 6.15 -14.21
CA GLN A 67 -7.97 5.50 -12.95
C GLN A 67 -9.24 5.14 -12.15
N TYR A 68 -10.22 6.04 -12.10
CA TYR A 68 -11.50 5.77 -11.43
C TYR A 68 -12.31 4.68 -12.15
N THR A 69 -12.38 4.72 -13.49
CA THR A 69 -13.04 3.67 -14.29
C THR A 69 -12.39 2.31 -14.06
N LYS A 70 -11.06 2.27 -14.07
CA LYS A 70 -10.30 1.05 -13.77
C LYS A 70 -10.58 0.53 -12.35
N ALA A 71 -10.67 1.42 -11.36
CA ALA A 71 -11.02 1.03 -10.00
C ALA A 71 -12.40 0.41 -9.91
N VAL A 72 -13.43 1.03 -10.52
CA VAL A 72 -14.79 0.48 -10.59
C VAL A 72 -14.77 -0.91 -11.24
N LEU A 73 -14.05 -1.06 -12.36
CA LEU A 73 -13.94 -2.35 -13.04
C LEU A 73 -13.29 -3.41 -12.14
N MET A 74 -12.18 -3.11 -11.47
CA MET A 74 -11.48 -4.05 -10.60
C MET A 74 -12.35 -4.46 -9.40
N PHE A 75 -13.05 -3.51 -8.77
CA PHE A 75 -14.01 -3.83 -7.72
C PHE A 75 -15.18 -4.70 -8.23
N SER A 76 -15.69 -4.44 -9.44
CA SER A 76 -16.76 -5.25 -10.04
C SER A 76 -16.29 -6.68 -10.32
N ILE A 77 -15.11 -6.86 -10.90
CA ILE A 77 -14.50 -8.17 -11.16
C ILE A 77 -14.24 -8.93 -9.84
N PHE A 78 -13.94 -8.23 -8.76
CA PHE A 78 -13.76 -8.83 -7.44
C PHE A 78 -15.10 -9.17 -6.77
N LEU A 79 -15.97 -8.18 -6.59
CA LEU A 79 -17.14 -8.32 -5.72
C LEU A 79 -18.31 -9.06 -6.36
N VAL A 80 -18.55 -8.87 -7.67
CA VAL A 80 -19.70 -9.50 -8.32
C VAL A 80 -19.60 -11.03 -8.29
N PRO A 81 -18.52 -11.67 -8.78
CA PRO A 81 -18.45 -13.13 -8.72
C PRO A 81 -18.34 -13.64 -7.28
N PHE A 82 -17.70 -12.90 -6.37
CA PHE A 82 -17.65 -13.25 -4.95
C PHE A 82 -19.05 -13.31 -4.31
N ILE A 83 -19.88 -12.31 -4.57
CA ILE A 83 -21.26 -12.28 -4.08
C ILE A 83 -22.07 -13.41 -4.71
N LEU A 84 -21.92 -13.65 -6.01
CA LEU A 84 -22.63 -14.75 -6.69
C LEU A 84 -22.29 -16.12 -6.08
N ILE A 85 -21.03 -16.38 -5.77
CA ILE A 85 -20.59 -17.62 -5.11
C ILE A 85 -21.30 -17.81 -3.76
N LEU A 86 -21.50 -16.72 -3.01
CA LEU A 86 -22.09 -16.79 -1.67
C LEU A 86 -23.63 -16.85 -1.66
N THR A 87 -24.28 -16.34 -2.70
CA THR A 87 -25.74 -16.10 -2.67
C THR A 87 -26.56 -16.92 -3.66
N VAL A 88 -25.90 -17.46 -4.71
CA VAL A 88 -26.60 -18.15 -5.80
C VAL A 88 -26.22 -19.61 -5.84
N SER A 89 -27.21 -20.50 -5.83
CA SER A 89 -26.99 -21.92 -6.11
C SER A 89 -26.62 -22.11 -7.58
N MET A 90 -25.45 -22.72 -7.82
CA MET A 90 -24.89 -22.85 -9.17
C MET A 90 -24.28 -24.23 -9.40
N PRO A 91 -24.09 -24.65 -10.68
CA PRO A 91 -23.37 -25.86 -11.00
C PRO A 91 -21.95 -25.86 -10.45
N GLN A 92 -21.50 -26.99 -9.92
CA GLN A 92 -20.17 -27.08 -9.26
C GLN A 92 -19.00 -26.68 -10.16
N TRP A 93 -19.08 -26.89 -11.47
CA TRP A 93 -18.04 -26.50 -12.43
C TRP A 93 -17.90 -24.98 -12.59
N LEU A 94 -18.96 -24.19 -12.31
CA LEU A 94 -18.93 -22.74 -12.43
C LEU A 94 -18.19 -22.08 -11.24
N MET A 95 -18.23 -22.68 -10.05
CA MET A 95 -17.56 -22.16 -8.86
C MET A 95 -16.08 -21.87 -9.06
N PRO A 96 -15.23 -22.81 -9.52
CA PRO A 96 -13.80 -22.51 -9.70
C PRO A 96 -13.54 -21.42 -10.73
N ILE A 97 -14.38 -21.27 -11.75
CA ILE A 97 -14.25 -20.19 -12.72
C ILE A 97 -14.49 -18.83 -12.03
N LEU A 98 -15.56 -18.71 -11.25
CA LEU A 98 -15.86 -17.48 -10.51
C LEU A 98 -14.81 -17.18 -9.44
N MET A 99 -14.24 -18.20 -8.80
CA MET A 99 -13.11 -18.03 -7.86
C MET A 99 -11.88 -17.44 -8.54
N VAL A 100 -11.53 -17.93 -9.74
CA VAL A 100 -10.39 -17.37 -10.52
C VAL A 100 -10.67 -15.92 -10.88
N ILE A 101 -11.89 -15.60 -11.37
CA ILE A 101 -12.26 -14.22 -11.70
C ILE A 101 -12.18 -13.32 -10.47
N THR A 102 -12.70 -13.78 -9.32
CA THR A 102 -12.61 -13.09 -8.04
C THR A 102 -11.15 -12.82 -7.65
N GLY A 103 -10.28 -13.82 -7.79
CA GLY A 103 -8.84 -13.67 -7.49
C GLY A 103 -8.15 -12.63 -8.38
N ILE A 104 -8.47 -12.61 -9.68
CA ILE A 104 -7.97 -11.57 -10.62
C ILE A 104 -8.45 -10.18 -10.18
N GLY A 105 -9.73 -10.04 -9.84
CA GLY A 105 -10.27 -8.78 -9.34
C GLY A 105 -9.63 -8.34 -8.03
N MET A 106 -9.43 -9.27 -7.10
CA MET A 106 -8.76 -9.05 -5.82
C MET A 106 -7.32 -8.54 -6.01
N ALA A 107 -6.55 -9.18 -6.87
CA ALA A 107 -5.19 -8.74 -7.24
C ALA A 107 -5.24 -7.36 -7.90
N GLY A 108 -6.21 -7.11 -8.80
CA GLY A 108 -6.41 -5.82 -9.44
C GLY A 108 -6.71 -4.69 -8.45
N VAL A 109 -7.57 -4.92 -7.45
CA VAL A 109 -7.84 -3.96 -6.36
C VAL A 109 -6.58 -3.72 -5.54
N GLY A 110 -5.84 -4.76 -5.17
CA GLY A 110 -4.61 -4.65 -4.39
C GLY A 110 -3.54 -3.83 -5.10
N MET A 111 -3.20 -4.21 -6.31
CA MET A 111 -2.06 -3.62 -7.04
C MET A 111 -2.35 -2.26 -7.67
N ASN A 112 -3.60 -1.94 -7.99
CA ASN A 112 -3.91 -0.69 -8.72
C ASN A 112 -4.70 0.31 -7.87
N VAL A 113 -5.60 -0.13 -7.01
CA VAL A 113 -6.44 0.78 -6.23
C VAL A 113 -5.84 1.03 -4.86
N MET A 114 -5.64 -0.02 -4.10
CA MET A 114 -5.09 0.03 -2.75
C MET A 114 -3.66 0.59 -2.74
N HIS A 115 -2.80 0.03 -3.58
CA HIS A 115 -1.39 0.41 -3.71
C HIS A 115 -1.24 1.91 -4.05
N ASP A 116 -1.83 2.34 -5.19
CA ASP A 116 -1.72 3.72 -5.66
C ASP A 116 -2.33 4.73 -4.66
N SER A 117 -3.40 4.31 -3.98
CA SER A 117 -4.05 5.16 -2.97
C SER A 117 -3.21 5.34 -1.71
N ASN A 118 -2.53 4.28 -1.25
CA ASN A 118 -1.63 4.36 -0.09
C ASN A 118 -0.31 5.09 -0.41
N HIS A 119 0.04 5.20 -1.70
CA HIS A 119 1.08 6.11 -2.21
C HIS A 119 0.58 7.54 -2.49
N GLU A 120 -0.69 7.85 -2.18
CA GLU A 120 -1.31 9.16 -2.41
C GLU A 120 -1.32 9.59 -3.90
N SER A 121 -1.15 8.65 -4.82
CA SER A 121 -1.10 8.89 -6.28
C SER A 121 -2.42 8.65 -7.00
N PHE A 122 -3.37 7.93 -6.38
CA PHE A 122 -4.67 7.60 -6.97
C PHE A 122 -5.53 8.84 -7.24
N SER A 123 -5.54 9.81 -6.33
CA SER A 123 -6.34 11.04 -6.42
C SER A 123 -5.61 12.24 -5.84
N SER A 124 -5.93 13.44 -6.36
CA SER A 124 -5.51 14.71 -5.74
C SER A 124 -6.22 14.99 -4.41
N LYS A 125 -7.31 14.28 -4.10
CA LYS A 125 -8.09 14.44 -2.88
C LYS A 125 -7.65 13.41 -1.83
N LYS A 126 -7.09 13.87 -0.71
CA LYS A 126 -6.58 13.01 0.38
C LYS A 126 -7.64 12.04 0.94
N TRP A 127 -8.89 12.48 1.07
CA TRP A 127 -9.96 11.62 1.57
C TRP A 127 -10.27 10.45 0.62
N VAL A 128 -10.16 10.67 -0.70
CA VAL A 128 -10.33 9.61 -1.71
C VAL A 128 -9.20 8.59 -1.58
N ASN A 129 -7.95 9.04 -1.46
CA ASN A 129 -6.80 8.15 -1.25
C ASN A 129 -6.97 7.34 0.04
N LYS A 130 -7.44 7.97 1.14
CA LYS A 130 -7.72 7.27 2.39
C LYS A 130 -8.82 6.21 2.23
N LEU A 131 -9.92 6.55 1.54
CA LEU A 131 -11.03 5.62 1.30
C LEU A 131 -10.59 4.44 0.41
N MET A 132 -9.98 4.73 -0.73
CA MET A 132 -9.52 3.68 -1.66
C MET A 132 -8.38 2.85 -1.05
N GLY A 133 -7.46 3.46 -0.32
CA GLY A 133 -6.38 2.77 0.39
C GLY A 133 -6.89 1.83 1.50
N SER A 134 -8.06 2.15 2.10
CA SER A 134 -8.69 1.27 3.10
C SER A 134 -9.25 -0.04 2.51
N SER A 135 -9.30 -0.18 1.18
CA SER A 135 -9.66 -1.45 0.54
C SER A 135 -8.73 -2.61 0.91
N ILE A 136 -7.54 -2.32 1.44
CA ILE A 136 -6.64 -3.34 2.00
C ILE A 136 -7.32 -4.19 3.09
N TYR A 137 -8.27 -3.62 3.85
CA TYR A 137 -8.99 -4.38 4.89
C TYR A 137 -9.88 -5.47 4.29
N ILE A 138 -10.45 -5.24 3.10
CA ILE A 138 -11.22 -6.27 2.37
C ILE A 138 -10.30 -7.38 1.85
N LEU A 139 -9.02 -7.05 1.65
CA LEU A 139 -7.97 -7.98 1.23
C LEU A 139 -7.28 -8.66 2.43
N ALA A 140 -7.87 -8.59 3.63
CA ALA A 140 -7.34 -9.12 4.88
C ALA A 140 -5.98 -8.51 5.31
N GLY A 141 -5.61 -7.35 4.79
CA GLY A 141 -4.40 -6.62 5.17
C GLY A 141 -4.69 -5.47 6.16
N ASN A 142 -3.65 -4.72 6.51
CA ASN A 142 -3.74 -3.56 7.40
C ASN A 142 -2.95 -2.38 6.82
N VAL A 143 -3.59 -1.21 6.72
CA VAL A 143 -2.99 0.02 6.14
C VAL A 143 -1.70 0.42 6.85
N TYR A 144 -1.66 0.34 8.18
CA TYR A 144 -0.48 0.75 8.95
C TYR A 144 0.71 -0.19 8.67
N ASN A 145 0.47 -1.50 8.77
CA ASN A 145 1.52 -2.50 8.52
C ASN A 145 2.03 -2.38 7.08
N TRP A 146 1.12 -2.27 6.11
CA TRP A 146 1.49 -2.10 4.71
C TRP A 146 2.36 -0.84 4.48
N LYS A 147 1.99 0.29 5.09
CA LYS A 147 2.79 1.53 4.98
C LYS A 147 4.17 1.38 5.60
N VAL A 148 4.30 0.66 6.70
CA VAL A 148 5.61 0.40 7.31
C VAL A 148 6.44 -0.52 6.43
N GLN A 149 5.89 -1.66 6.02
CA GLN A 149 6.61 -2.64 5.19
C GLN A 149 6.91 -2.08 3.80
N HIS A 150 5.91 -1.57 3.09
CA HIS A 150 6.06 -1.14 1.71
C HIS A 150 6.65 0.27 1.58
N ASN A 151 6.03 1.31 2.17
CA ASN A 151 6.49 2.69 1.94
C ASN A 151 7.78 3.02 2.69
N VAL A 152 8.04 2.39 3.86
CA VAL A 152 9.24 2.70 4.65
C VAL A 152 10.34 1.68 4.39
N LEU A 153 10.09 0.39 4.59
CA LEU A 153 11.15 -0.64 4.48
C LEU A 153 11.49 -0.93 3.02
N HIS A 154 10.52 -1.35 2.21
CA HIS A 154 10.75 -1.67 0.80
C HIS A 154 11.33 -0.50 0.02
N HIS A 155 10.74 0.69 0.07
CA HIS A 155 11.26 1.85 -0.67
C HIS A 155 12.62 2.37 -0.16
N THR A 156 12.97 2.10 1.09
CA THR A 156 14.29 2.47 1.64
C THR A 156 15.34 1.41 1.32
N PHE A 157 14.97 0.14 1.41
CA PHE A 157 15.91 -0.99 1.33
C PHE A 157 15.60 -1.93 0.16
N THR A 158 15.03 -1.43 -0.93
CA THR A 158 14.62 -2.24 -2.09
C THR A 158 15.69 -3.25 -2.49
N ASN A 159 15.32 -4.52 -2.52
CA ASN A 159 16.20 -5.67 -2.83
C ASN A 159 17.38 -5.87 -1.84
N VAL A 160 17.34 -5.29 -0.65
CA VAL A 160 18.34 -5.55 0.38
C VAL A 160 17.87 -6.72 1.24
N LYS A 161 18.55 -7.87 1.10
CA LYS A 161 18.24 -9.07 1.86
C LYS A 161 18.15 -8.78 3.37
N ASP A 162 17.20 -9.40 4.05
CA ASP A 162 16.92 -9.28 5.48
C ASP A 162 16.38 -7.91 5.93
N HIS A 163 16.11 -6.98 4.99
CA HIS A 163 15.55 -5.65 5.27
C HIS A 163 14.32 -5.35 4.43
N ASP A 164 14.24 -5.92 3.24
CA ASP A 164 13.09 -5.81 2.34
C ASP A 164 12.25 -7.10 2.46
N GLU A 165 11.08 -6.98 3.07
CA GLU A 165 10.14 -8.10 3.26
C GLU A 165 9.15 -8.24 2.09
N ASP A 166 9.21 -7.36 1.08
CA ASP A 166 8.33 -7.35 -0.10
C ASP A 166 8.95 -8.08 -1.32
N ILE A 167 10.06 -8.82 -1.11
CA ILE A 167 10.74 -9.64 -2.13
C ILE A 167 10.55 -11.13 -1.87
#